data_cdabbd746feb297670b6310cbd6a4ab2
#
_entry.id   cdabbd746feb297670b6310cbd6a4ab2
#
_cell.length_a   1.000
_cell.length_b   1.000
_cell.length_c   1.000
_cell.angle_alpha   90.00
_cell.angle_beta   90.00
_cell.angle_gamma   90.00
#
_symmetry.space_group_name_H-M   'P 1'
#
loop_
_entity.id
_entity.type
_entity.pdbx_description
1 polymer ?
#
loop_
_entity_poly.entity_id
_entity_poly.type
_entity_poly.pdbx_seq_one_letter_code
_entity_poly.pdbx_strand_id
1 'polypeptide(L)'
;MGSSGLLSIDLGLRGAIVGLSLLIAGVALRDRRDSTVARLGAALAVGAAASAIGSAPTFPRPFEWWEPFVLALAGGNSVVFWLWARAAFDDDFVVKPWHGGLWAVITGLQFYVAGWSMWPTFDRAIDRTLSLTTLGLALLAAAQTLATWRTDLMAGRRRLRLVVLIGASAYTAIVAAANFSGTPSMSFSSMASVANAFGLFGLVGLSAWNLLRSADTQQGSILLSATGDASGSARATARDGERKPPEIEQALLRRLEHLMSVERAYRREGLTIGSLSAELGVPEYRLRQLINEGLGHRNFNAFLNRYRIEEAKAALADAEQREVPVLTIAMDAGFQSVGPFNRAFRAATDLTPTEFRRLALAKTASVLPEESVHLGIGKPD
;
A
#
# COMPACT_ATOMS: atom_id res chain seq x y z
N MET A 1 -20.54 31.47 23.56
CA MET A 1 -19.22 30.98 24.01
C MET A 1 -18.22 32.09 23.80
N GLY A 2 -17.51 32.54 24.85
CA GLY A 2 -16.50 33.58 24.71
C GLY A 2 -15.30 33.09 23.88
N SER A 3 -14.51 34.00 23.33
CA SER A 3 -13.31 33.71 22.51
C SER A 3 -12.29 32.83 23.27
N SER A 4 -12.20 32.90 24.57
CA SER A 4 -11.38 32.05 25.42
C SER A 4 -11.83 30.60 25.47
N GLY A 5 -13.13 30.32 25.41
CA GLY A 5 -13.65 28.94 25.37
C GLY A 5 -13.34 28.22 24.05
N LEU A 6 -13.45 28.94 22.92
CA LEU A 6 -13.08 28.39 21.61
C LEU A 6 -11.59 28.11 21.50
N LEU A 7 -10.74 28.98 22.05
CA LEU A 7 -9.29 28.76 22.08
C LEU A 7 -8.91 27.52 22.90
N SER A 8 -9.54 27.33 24.06
CA SER A 8 -9.28 26.13 24.88
C SER A 8 -9.68 24.84 24.20
N ILE A 9 -10.80 24.82 23.47
CA ILE A 9 -11.23 23.68 22.67
C ILE A 9 -10.24 23.41 21.53
N ASP A 10 -9.83 24.45 20.81
CA ASP A 10 -8.87 24.33 19.71
C ASP A 10 -7.54 23.73 20.17
N LEU A 11 -6.97 24.27 21.25
CA LEU A 11 -5.71 23.78 21.80
C LEU A 11 -5.83 22.35 22.37
N GLY A 12 -6.96 22.03 23.02
CA GLY A 12 -7.24 20.66 23.50
C GLY A 12 -7.30 19.64 22.36
N LEU A 13 -7.99 19.96 21.26
CA LEU A 13 -8.04 19.12 20.07
C LEU A 13 -6.66 18.91 19.45
N ARG A 14 -5.86 19.98 19.33
CA ARG A 14 -4.51 19.88 18.76
C ARG A 14 -3.58 19.05 19.63
N GLY A 15 -3.65 19.19 20.95
CA GLY A 15 -2.93 18.33 21.89
C GLY A 15 -3.31 16.85 21.71
N ALA A 16 -4.59 16.55 21.57
CA ALA A 16 -5.07 15.20 21.31
C ALA A 16 -4.60 14.67 19.94
N ILE A 17 -4.59 15.50 18.87
CA ILE A 17 -4.04 15.14 17.57
C ILE A 17 -2.56 14.77 17.68
N VAL A 18 -1.75 15.57 18.34
CA VAL A 18 -0.32 15.32 18.52
C VAL A 18 -0.10 14.02 19.28
N GLY A 19 -0.76 13.82 20.42
CA GLY A 19 -0.65 12.59 21.21
C GLY A 19 -1.05 11.35 20.43
N LEU A 20 -2.18 11.39 19.73
CA LEU A 20 -2.69 10.28 18.92
C LEU A 20 -1.77 9.99 17.72
N SER A 21 -1.26 11.03 17.05
CA SER A 21 -0.34 10.87 15.92
C SER A 21 0.98 10.22 16.34
N LEU A 22 1.55 10.62 17.46
CA LEU A 22 2.77 10.02 18.01
C LEU A 22 2.54 8.57 18.44
N LEU A 23 1.37 8.26 19.01
CA LEU A 23 0.99 6.89 19.33
C LEU A 23 0.86 6.03 18.06
N ILE A 24 0.20 6.53 17.01
CA ILE A 24 0.10 5.86 15.71
C ILE A 24 1.49 5.57 15.14
N ALA A 25 2.39 6.57 15.15
CA ALA A 25 3.74 6.41 14.67
C ALA A 25 4.52 5.35 15.46
N GLY A 26 4.41 5.36 16.78
CA GLY A 26 5.05 4.39 17.67
C GLY A 26 4.57 2.96 17.42
N VAL A 27 3.25 2.74 17.34
CA VAL A 27 2.65 1.43 17.07
C VAL A 27 3.03 0.92 15.67
N ALA A 28 2.96 1.80 14.65
CA ALA A 28 3.31 1.43 13.29
C ALA A 28 4.77 0.97 13.15
N LEU A 29 5.69 1.65 13.84
CA LEU A 29 7.12 1.31 13.82
C LEU A 29 7.45 0.08 14.68
N ARG A 30 6.72 -0.14 15.78
CA ARG A 30 6.91 -1.30 16.64
C ARG A 30 6.45 -2.60 15.96
N ASP A 31 5.22 -2.61 15.45
CA ASP A 31 4.56 -3.86 15.04
C ASP A 31 4.88 -4.28 13.60
N ARG A 32 5.27 -3.34 12.73
CA ARG A 32 5.47 -3.58 11.28
C ARG A 32 6.68 -2.84 10.73
N ARG A 33 7.79 -2.88 11.43
CA ARG A 33 9.02 -2.12 11.12
C ARG A 33 9.53 -2.33 9.68
N ASP A 34 9.35 -3.53 9.13
CA ASP A 34 9.82 -3.88 7.79
C ASP A 34 8.86 -3.47 6.66
N SER A 35 7.64 -3.07 6.99
CA SER A 35 6.64 -2.65 6.01
C SER A 35 6.87 -1.20 5.57
N THR A 36 7.04 -0.98 4.25
CA THR A 36 7.12 0.36 3.66
C THR A 36 5.87 1.20 3.97
N VAL A 37 4.69 0.59 3.97
CA VAL A 37 3.42 1.25 4.30
C VAL A 37 3.42 1.75 5.75
N ALA A 38 3.94 0.94 6.69
CA ALA A 38 3.99 1.33 8.10
C ALA A 38 4.99 2.46 8.35
N ARG A 39 6.18 2.42 7.72
CA ARG A 39 7.17 3.50 7.81
C ARG A 39 6.65 4.82 7.25
N LEU A 40 6.02 4.79 6.07
CA LEU A 40 5.40 5.97 5.47
C LEU A 40 4.18 6.45 6.29
N GLY A 41 3.41 5.53 6.86
CA GLY A 41 2.30 5.86 7.77
C GLY A 41 2.77 6.54 9.07
N ALA A 42 3.88 6.09 9.64
CA ALA A 42 4.51 6.72 10.80
C ALA A 42 5.02 8.13 10.46
N ALA A 43 5.68 8.30 9.30
CA ALA A 43 6.13 9.60 8.82
C ALA A 43 4.95 10.55 8.58
N LEU A 44 3.85 10.04 7.99
CA LEU A 44 2.61 10.79 7.79
C LEU A 44 2.00 11.28 9.11
N ALA A 45 1.99 10.41 10.13
CA ALA A 45 1.49 10.76 11.46
C ALA A 45 2.35 11.85 12.13
N VAL A 46 3.67 11.75 12.02
CA VAL A 46 4.58 12.80 12.52
C VAL A 46 4.34 14.14 11.80
N GLY A 47 4.15 14.11 10.48
CA GLY A 47 3.78 15.29 9.71
C GLY A 47 2.41 15.88 10.08
N ALA A 48 1.43 15.03 10.44
CA ALA A 48 0.13 15.48 10.95
C ALA A 48 0.27 16.17 12.33
N ALA A 49 1.11 15.65 13.21
CA ALA A 49 1.44 16.31 14.48
C ALA A 49 2.09 17.69 14.26
N ALA A 50 3.05 17.77 13.33
CA ALA A 50 3.67 19.04 12.94
C ALA A 50 2.65 20.03 12.37
N SER A 51 1.72 19.56 11.53
CA SER A 51 0.63 20.39 10.97
C SER A 51 -0.32 20.90 12.07
N ALA A 52 -0.64 20.08 13.09
CA ALA A 52 -1.47 20.48 14.20
C ALA A 52 -0.80 21.58 15.05
N ILE A 53 0.52 21.49 15.26
CA ILE A 53 1.30 22.48 15.98
C ILE A 53 1.42 23.78 15.17
N GLY A 54 1.90 23.68 13.92
CA GLY A 54 2.20 24.84 13.06
C GLY A 54 0.97 25.66 12.64
N SER A 55 -0.23 25.05 12.64
CA SER A 55 -1.49 25.73 12.37
C SER A 55 -2.22 26.23 13.62
N ALA A 56 -1.62 26.14 14.81
CA ALA A 56 -2.24 26.61 16.05
C ALA A 56 -2.37 28.15 16.08
N PRO A 57 -3.46 28.72 16.62
CA PRO A 57 -3.64 30.16 16.73
C PRO A 57 -2.57 30.83 17.64
N THR A 58 -2.01 30.06 18.57
CA THR A 58 -0.96 30.48 19.51
C THR A 58 0.44 30.22 18.99
N PHE A 59 0.59 29.77 17.75
CA PHE A 59 1.90 29.54 17.15
C PHE A 59 2.67 30.86 17.08
N PRO A 60 3.91 30.94 17.62
CA PRO A 60 4.62 32.20 17.85
C PRO A 60 4.86 33.00 16.56
N ARG A 61 4.83 34.34 16.69
CA ARG A 61 5.20 35.29 15.61
C ARG A 61 5.75 36.59 16.25
N PRO A 62 6.92 37.02 15.88
CA PRO A 62 7.85 36.43 14.87
C PRO A 62 8.32 35.04 15.26
N PHE A 63 8.77 34.27 14.26
CA PHE A 63 9.17 32.86 14.45
C PHE A 63 10.42 32.74 15.31
N GLU A 64 10.43 31.75 16.21
CA GLU A 64 11.61 31.31 16.94
C GLU A 64 12.41 30.30 16.07
N TRP A 65 13.65 30.01 16.46
CA TRP A 65 14.61 29.20 15.67
C TRP A 65 14.12 27.78 15.32
N TRP A 66 13.22 27.18 16.10
CA TRP A 66 12.71 25.82 15.92
C TRP A 66 11.46 25.74 15.04
N GLU A 67 10.74 26.83 14.87
CA GLU A 67 9.45 26.87 14.19
C GLU A 67 9.51 26.60 12.70
N PRO A 68 10.53 27.07 11.94
CA PRO A 68 10.70 26.72 10.54
C PRO A 68 10.82 25.22 10.31
N PHE A 69 11.38 24.47 11.24
CA PHE A 69 11.46 23.00 11.14
C PHE A 69 10.09 22.35 11.24
N VAL A 70 9.23 22.81 12.14
CA VAL A 70 7.86 22.32 12.28
C VAL A 70 7.06 22.61 11.03
N LEU A 71 7.13 23.84 10.49
CA LEU A 71 6.42 24.24 9.28
C LEU A 71 6.93 23.49 8.04
N ALA A 72 8.24 23.29 7.93
CA ALA A 72 8.84 22.50 6.86
C ALA A 72 8.36 21.05 6.88
N LEU A 73 8.34 20.43 8.06
CA LEU A 73 7.87 19.07 8.23
C LEU A 73 6.36 18.94 7.91
N ALA A 74 5.56 19.92 8.32
CA ALA A 74 4.14 20.01 7.98
C ALA A 74 3.94 20.13 6.46
N GLY A 75 4.71 20.99 5.78
CA GLY A 75 4.63 21.18 4.31
C GLY A 75 5.07 19.96 3.51
N GLY A 76 6.14 19.28 3.95
CA GLY A 76 6.63 18.04 3.34
C GLY A 76 5.67 16.85 3.45
N ASN A 77 4.67 16.94 4.33
CA ASN A 77 3.72 15.87 4.60
C ASN A 77 2.85 15.51 3.38
N SER A 78 2.65 16.43 2.44
CA SER A 78 1.91 16.19 1.20
C SER A 78 2.58 15.12 0.31
N VAL A 79 3.90 15.12 0.23
CA VAL A 79 4.67 14.09 -0.49
C VAL A 79 4.57 12.74 0.23
N VAL A 80 4.70 12.75 1.56
CA VAL A 80 4.58 11.53 2.37
C VAL A 80 3.18 10.93 2.22
N PHE A 81 2.13 11.75 2.21
CA PHE A 81 0.75 11.31 1.97
C PHE A 81 0.59 10.62 0.61
N TRP A 82 1.10 11.24 -0.47
CA TRP A 82 1.07 10.64 -1.80
C TRP A 82 1.82 9.31 -1.87
N LEU A 83 3.03 9.24 -1.28
CA LEU A 83 3.82 8.01 -1.23
C LEU A 83 3.14 6.92 -0.40
N TRP A 84 2.55 7.29 0.73
CA TRP A 84 1.78 6.36 1.56
C TRP A 84 0.55 5.82 0.83
N ALA A 85 -0.19 6.69 0.13
CA ALA A 85 -1.33 6.28 -0.67
C ALA A 85 -0.91 5.26 -1.74
N ARG A 86 0.20 5.51 -2.46
CA ARG A 86 0.73 4.55 -3.43
C ARG A 86 1.14 3.23 -2.78
N ALA A 87 1.91 3.27 -1.71
CA ALA A 87 2.35 2.06 -1.02
C ALA A 87 1.18 1.26 -0.42
N ALA A 88 0.08 1.92 -0.06
CA ALA A 88 -1.09 1.26 0.51
C ALA A 88 -1.95 0.52 -0.53
N PHE A 89 -1.91 0.95 -1.81
CA PHE A 89 -2.76 0.40 -2.87
C PHE A 89 -1.98 -0.29 -4.01
N ASP A 90 -0.66 -0.07 -4.10
CA ASP A 90 0.24 -0.69 -5.08
C ASP A 90 1.24 -1.58 -4.33
N ASP A 91 1.03 -2.89 -4.40
CA ASP A 91 1.86 -3.90 -3.70
C ASP A 91 3.28 -3.95 -4.26
N ASP A 92 3.47 -3.54 -5.52
CA ASP A 92 4.76 -3.49 -6.21
C ASP A 92 5.48 -2.16 -6.01
N PHE A 93 4.93 -1.25 -5.19
CA PHE A 93 5.52 0.06 -4.99
C PHE A 93 6.82 -0.01 -4.19
N VAL A 94 7.89 0.47 -4.80
CA VAL A 94 9.21 0.63 -4.17
C VAL A 94 9.58 2.11 -4.09
N VAL A 95 9.97 2.56 -2.90
CA VAL A 95 10.47 3.93 -2.71
C VAL A 95 11.82 4.07 -3.41
N LYS A 96 11.89 5.00 -4.38
CA LYS A 96 13.11 5.32 -5.14
C LYS A 96 13.78 6.55 -4.56
N PRO A 97 15.12 6.76 -4.76
CA PRO A 97 15.83 7.94 -4.24
C PRO A 97 15.25 9.29 -4.65
N TRP A 98 14.68 9.41 -5.86
CA TRP A 98 14.07 10.65 -6.32
C TRP A 98 12.82 11.06 -5.50
N HIS A 99 12.11 10.11 -4.88
CA HIS A 99 11.01 10.43 -3.97
C HIS A 99 11.52 11.19 -2.73
N GLY A 100 12.69 10.77 -2.20
CA GLY A 100 13.37 11.49 -1.12
C GLY A 100 13.85 12.87 -1.57
N GLY A 101 14.36 12.99 -2.81
CA GLY A 101 14.73 14.27 -3.41
C GLY A 101 13.54 15.23 -3.53
N LEU A 102 12.38 14.75 -4.01
CA LEU A 102 11.16 15.55 -4.09
C LEU A 102 10.71 16.05 -2.71
N TRP A 103 10.73 15.16 -1.70
CA TRP A 103 10.41 15.53 -0.32
C TRP A 103 11.37 16.58 0.22
N ALA A 104 12.68 16.41 0.01
CA ALA A 104 13.70 17.34 0.48
C ALA A 104 13.56 18.73 -0.16
N VAL A 105 13.25 18.81 -1.46
CA VAL A 105 13.03 20.09 -2.16
C VAL A 105 11.80 20.81 -1.60
N ILE A 106 10.68 20.14 -1.44
CA ILE A 106 9.44 20.76 -0.92
C ILE A 106 9.62 21.20 0.52
N THR A 107 10.22 20.36 1.36
CA THR A 107 10.50 20.65 2.76
C THR A 107 11.50 21.79 2.89
N GLY A 108 12.55 21.81 2.05
CA GLY A 108 13.56 22.89 2.01
C GLY A 108 12.98 24.24 1.58
N LEU A 109 12.12 24.26 0.55
CA LEU A 109 11.42 25.48 0.14
C LEU A 109 10.50 26.02 1.25
N GLN A 110 9.77 25.12 1.93
CA GLN A 110 8.91 25.49 3.05
C GLN A 110 9.73 26.05 4.22
N PHE A 111 10.87 25.42 4.52
CA PHE A 111 11.81 25.89 5.54
C PHE A 111 12.36 27.27 5.23
N TYR A 112 12.75 27.50 3.96
CA TYR A 112 13.23 28.80 3.49
C TYR A 112 12.17 29.90 3.68
N VAL A 113 10.95 29.67 3.21
CA VAL A 113 9.86 30.66 3.33
C VAL A 113 9.51 30.92 4.79
N ALA A 114 9.55 29.91 5.66
CA ALA A 114 9.27 30.09 7.07
C ALA A 114 10.39 30.80 7.86
N GLY A 115 11.66 30.56 7.48
CA GLY A 115 12.80 31.01 8.29
C GLY A 115 13.55 32.23 7.75
N TRP A 116 13.58 32.41 6.44
CA TRP A 116 14.43 33.42 5.76
C TRP A 116 13.70 34.28 4.72
N SER A 117 12.40 34.44 4.85
CA SER A 117 11.59 35.26 3.94
C SER A 117 12.11 36.72 3.88
N MET A 118 12.85 37.06 2.82
CA MET A 118 13.38 38.39 2.60
C MET A 118 12.70 39.13 1.43
N TRP A 119 11.98 38.43 0.56
CA TRP A 119 11.46 38.97 -0.68
C TRP A 119 9.96 38.66 -0.83
N PRO A 120 9.05 39.54 -0.37
CA PRO A 120 7.61 39.24 -0.28
C PRO A 120 6.93 38.83 -1.57
N THR A 121 7.44 39.24 -2.74
CA THR A 121 6.92 38.85 -4.05
C THR A 121 7.34 37.45 -4.45
N PHE A 122 8.61 37.10 -4.20
CA PHE A 122 9.18 35.80 -4.46
C PHE A 122 8.60 34.75 -3.51
N ASP A 123 8.49 35.08 -2.23
CA ASP A 123 7.93 34.20 -1.20
C ASP A 123 6.47 33.87 -1.49
N ARG A 124 5.68 34.82 -1.93
CA ARG A 124 4.28 34.57 -2.40
C ARG A 124 4.22 33.66 -3.62
N ALA A 125 5.19 33.76 -4.53
CA ALA A 125 5.25 32.86 -5.68
C ALA A 125 5.59 31.41 -5.23
N ILE A 126 6.52 31.23 -4.30
CA ILE A 126 6.86 29.93 -3.70
C ILE A 126 5.64 29.35 -2.99
N ASP A 127 4.97 30.11 -2.12
CA ASP A 127 3.78 29.65 -1.38
C ASP A 127 2.66 29.19 -2.31
N ARG A 128 2.41 29.92 -3.40
CA ARG A 128 1.43 29.51 -4.41
C ARG A 128 1.84 28.23 -5.12
N THR A 129 3.12 28.10 -5.47
CA THR A 129 3.66 26.90 -6.11
C THR A 129 3.57 25.70 -5.18
N LEU A 130 3.91 25.84 -3.91
CA LEU A 130 3.78 24.81 -2.90
C LEU A 130 2.31 24.39 -2.68
N SER A 131 1.39 25.35 -2.64
CA SER A 131 -0.06 25.09 -2.53
C SER A 131 -0.59 24.32 -3.74
N LEU A 132 -0.20 24.70 -4.97
CA LEU A 132 -0.56 23.99 -6.19
C LEU A 132 0.05 22.59 -6.24
N THR A 133 1.30 22.43 -5.80
CA THR A 133 1.96 21.13 -5.71
C THR A 133 1.24 20.21 -4.72
N THR A 134 0.86 20.75 -3.56
CA THR A 134 0.12 20.00 -2.53
C THR A 134 -1.25 19.55 -3.07
N LEU A 135 -1.97 20.41 -3.76
CA LEU A 135 -3.23 20.06 -4.42
C LEU A 135 -3.03 19.01 -5.52
N GLY A 136 -2.00 19.18 -6.36
CA GLY A 136 -1.66 18.21 -7.41
C GLY A 136 -1.33 16.83 -6.87
N LEU A 137 -0.55 16.75 -5.80
CA LEU A 137 -0.22 15.48 -5.15
C LEU A 137 -1.45 14.81 -4.51
N ALA A 138 -2.35 15.59 -3.90
CA ALA A 138 -3.60 15.07 -3.34
C ALA A 138 -4.53 14.51 -4.43
N LEU A 139 -4.69 15.24 -5.55
CA LEU A 139 -5.46 14.78 -6.71
C LEU A 139 -4.83 13.55 -7.36
N LEU A 140 -3.52 13.51 -7.47
CA LEU A 140 -2.79 12.36 -8.00
C LEU A 140 -2.98 11.12 -7.11
N ALA A 141 -2.92 11.27 -5.79
CA ALA A 141 -3.21 10.20 -4.84
C ALA A 141 -4.63 9.68 -5.00
N ALA A 142 -5.62 10.56 -5.12
CA ALA A 142 -7.02 10.19 -5.33
C ALA A 142 -7.23 9.48 -6.67
N ALA A 143 -6.67 9.99 -7.77
CA ALA A 143 -6.78 9.39 -9.09
C ALA A 143 -6.15 8.00 -9.17
N GLN A 144 -4.98 7.82 -8.58
CA GLN A 144 -4.30 6.52 -8.53
C GLN A 144 -5.10 5.49 -7.73
N THR A 145 -5.72 5.90 -6.62
CA THR A 145 -6.58 5.01 -5.83
C THR A 145 -7.84 4.60 -6.59
N LEU A 146 -8.46 5.53 -7.31
CA LEU A 146 -9.60 5.22 -8.16
C LEU A 146 -9.25 4.24 -9.29
N ALA A 147 -8.07 4.38 -9.88
CA ALA A 147 -7.60 3.49 -10.93
C ALA A 147 -7.38 2.05 -10.43
N THR A 148 -6.89 1.88 -9.21
CA THR A 148 -6.63 0.55 -8.59
C THR A 148 -7.83 -0.01 -7.84
N TRP A 149 -8.93 0.73 -7.74
CA TRP A 149 -10.12 0.33 -6.98
C TRP A 149 -10.72 -1.03 -7.40
N ARG A 150 -10.73 -1.31 -8.71
CA ARG A 150 -11.40 -2.51 -9.25
C ARG A 150 -10.63 -3.81 -9.01
N THR A 151 -9.35 -3.72 -8.67
CA THR A 151 -8.46 -4.88 -8.49
C THR A 151 -8.30 -5.32 -7.03
N ASP A 152 -8.73 -4.50 -6.05
CA ASP A 152 -8.60 -4.83 -4.62
C ASP A 152 -9.76 -5.72 -4.12
N LEU A 153 -9.42 -6.91 -3.58
CA LEU A 153 -10.35 -7.92 -3.11
C LEU A 153 -10.89 -7.70 -1.68
N MET A 154 -10.18 -6.91 -0.85
CA MET A 154 -10.49 -6.77 0.57
C MET A 154 -11.57 -5.71 0.85
N ALA A 155 -12.86 -6.08 0.78
CA ALA A 155 -13.98 -5.16 0.93
C ALA A 155 -13.98 -4.37 2.27
N GLY A 156 -13.61 -4.96 3.39
CA GLY A 156 -13.63 -4.32 4.71
C GLY A 156 -12.52 -3.29 4.90
N ARG A 157 -11.29 -3.61 4.52
CA ARG A 157 -10.13 -2.71 4.59
C ARG A 157 -10.22 -1.61 3.53
N ARG A 158 -10.79 -1.91 2.37
CA ARG A 158 -10.97 -0.99 1.26
C ARG A 158 -11.84 0.22 1.63
N ARG A 159 -12.99 0.00 2.27
CA ARG A 159 -13.90 1.10 2.65
C ARG A 159 -13.23 2.09 3.59
N LEU A 160 -12.54 1.62 4.62
CA LEU A 160 -11.87 2.49 5.59
C LEU A 160 -10.69 3.25 4.98
N ARG A 161 -9.85 2.58 4.18
CA ARG A 161 -8.73 3.23 3.47
C ARG A 161 -9.22 4.31 2.51
N LEU A 162 -10.32 4.04 1.81
CA LEU A 162 -10.95 5.00 0.92
C LEU A 162 -11.48 6.22 1.67
N VAL A 163 -12.17 6.02 2.78
CA VAL A 163 -12.68 7.12 3.60
C VAL A 163 -11.54 7.99 4.11
N VAL A 164 -10.45 7.38 4.60
CA VAL A 164 -9.25 8.12 5.02
C VAL A 164 -8.61 8.86 3.84
N LEU A 165 -8.48 8.22 2.68
CA LEU A 165 -7.85 8.84 1.52
C LEU A 165 -8.70 9.98 0.93
N ILE A 166 -10.01 9.75 0.75
CA ILE A 166 -10.92 10.78 0.25
C ILE A 166 -10.99 11.93 1.25
N GLY A 167 -11.12 11.62 2.54
CA GLY A 167 -11.14 12.63 3.60
C GLY A 167 -9.84 13.44 3.66
N ALA A 168 -8.68 12.79 3.58
CA ALA A 168 -7.39 13.46 3.57
C ALA A 168 -7.17 14.27 2.29
N SER A 169 -7.58 13.76 1.13
CA SER A 169 -7.50 14.51 -0.14
C SER A 169 -8.41 15.74 -0.13
N ALA A 170 -9.64 15.60 0.36
CA ALA A 170 -10.58 16.71 0.50
C ALA A 170 -10.06 17.76 1.51
N TYR A 171 -9.60 17.33 2.67
CA TYR A 171 -8.99 18.22 3.67
C TYR A 171 -7.80 18.98 3.07
N THR A 172 -6.88 18.30 2.40
CA THR A 172 -5.69 18.88 1.77
C THR A 172 -6.10 19.89 0.67
N ALA A 173 -7.11 19.56 -0.13
CA ALA A 173 -7.64 20.45 -1.17
C ALA A 173 -8.27 21.72 -0.58
N ILE A 174 -9.04 21.59 0.50
CA ILE A 174 -9.65 22.74 1.21
C ILE A 174 -8.57 23.66 1.78
N VAL A 175 -7.55 23.11 2.45
CA VAL A 175 -6.44 23.88 3.01
C VAL A 175 -5.64 24.56 1.90
N ALA A 176 -5.33 23.86 0.80
CA ALA A 176 -4.61 24.43 -0.33
C ALA A 176 -5.41 25.56 -1.01
N ALA A 177 -6.73 25.40 -1.19
CA ALA A 177 -7.60 26.42 -1.74
C ALA A 177 -7.68 27.67 -0.84
N ALA A 178 -7.75 27.48 0.48
CA ALA A 178 -7.73 28.58 1.46
C ALA A 178 -6.41 29.36 1.39
N ASN A 179 -5.27 28.67 1.29
CA ASN A 179 -3.96 29.30 1.13
C ASN A 179 -3.85 30.06 -0.20
N PHE A 180 -4.43 29.52 -1.29
CA PHE A 180 -4.39 30.14 -2.61
C PHE A 180 -5.23 31.41 -2.70
N SER A 181 -6.38 31.46 -2.00
CA SER A 181 -7.29 32.61 -2.02
C SER A 181 -6.73 33.87 -1.35
N GLY A 182 -5.51 33.82 -0.82
CA GLY A 182 -4.84 34.98 -0.20
C GLY A 182 -5.48 35.44 1.11
N THR A 183 -6.51 34.74 1.59
CA THR A 183 -6.92 34.87 3.00
C THR A 183 -5.75 34.40 3.82
N PRO A 184 -5.18 35.23 4.72
CA PRO A 184 -4.07 34.77 5.54
C PRO A 184 -4.49 33.46 6.20
N SER A 185 -3.85 32.37 5.82
CA SER A 185 -4.17 31.02 6.33
C SER A 185 -4.08 30.92 7.85
N MET A 186 -3.61 31.99 8.47
CA MET A 186 -3.40 32.18 9.88
C MET A 186 -4.26 33.26 10.55
N SER A 187 -5.11 33.97 9.77
CA SER A 187 -6.18 34.81 10.31
C SER A 187 -7.50 34.10 10.23
N PHE A 188 -7.51 32.78 10.50
CA PHE A 188 -8.77 32.10 10.72
C PHE A 188 -9.51 32.80 11.86
N SER A 189 -10.76 33.19 11.62
CA SER A 189 -11.66 33.42 12.74
C SER A 189 -11.51 32.22 13.70
N SER A 190 -11.63 32.40 14.98
CA SER A 190 -11.54 31.33 15.97
C SER A 190 -12.37 30.09 15.59
N MET A 191 -13.48 30.28 14.88
CA MET A 191 -14.32 29.21 14.34
C MET A 191 -13.65 28.42 13.22
N ALA A 192 -12.95 29.05 12.28
CA ALA A 192 -12.27 28.35 11.21
C ALA A 192 -11.06 27.53 11.71
N SER A 193 -10.35 28.06 12.71
CA SER A 193 -9.27 27.32 13.41
C SER A 193 -9.80 26.06 14.08
N VAL A 194 -10.88 26.18 14.83
CA VAL A 194 -11.54 25.03 15.49
C VAL A 194 -12.05 24.03 14.45
N ALA A 195 -12.67 24.49 13.36
CA ALA A 195 -13.11 23.59 12.29
C ALA A 195 -11.95 22.82 11.63
N ASN A 196 -10.81 23.50 11.40
CA ASN A 196 -9.60 22.89 10.89
C ASN A 196 -9.06 21.82 11.87
N ALA A 197 -9.03 22.10 13.17
CA ALA A 197 -8.63 21.16 14.21
C ALA A 197 -9.56 19.94 14.26
N PHE A 198 -10.88 20.13 14.18
CA PHE A 198 -11.85 19.03 14.10
C PHE A 198 -11.65 18.16 12.86
N GLY A 199 -11.42 18.76 11.69
CA GLY A 199 -11.15 18.02 10.45
C GLY A 199 -9.91 17.13 10.57
N LEU A 200 -8.81 17.69 11.08
CA LEU A 200 -7.57 16.95 11.28
C LEU A 200 -7.72 15.87 12.38
N PHE A 201 -8.41 16.17 13.48
CA PHE A 201 -8.71 15.20 14.54
C PHE A 201 -9.52 14.01 14.02
N GLY A 202 -10.54 14.27 13.20
CA GLY A 202 -11.36 13.22 12.57
C GLY A 202 -10.52 12.30 11.69
N LEU A 203 -9.62 12.85 10.86
CA LEU A 203 -8.73 12.07 9.99
C LEU A 203 -7.73 11.21 10.78
N VAL A 204 -7.09 11.79 11.80
CA VAL A 204 -6.14 11.08 12.64
C VAL A 204 -6.86 10.03 13.48
N GLY A 205 -8.02 10.34 14.04
CA GLY A 205 -8.85 9.42 14.81
C GLY A 205 -9.33 8.23 13.98
N LEU A 206 -9.75 8.47 12.74
CA LEU A 206 -10.16 7.41 11.80
C LEU A 206 -8.96 6.51 11.42
N SER A 207 -7.78 7.10 11.28
CA SER A 207 -6.53 6.36 11.01
C SER A 207 -6.14 5.48 12.20
N ALA A 208 -6.26 6.00 13.42
CA ALA A 208 -6.02 5.25 14.66
C ALA A 208 -7.02 4.09 14.81
N TRP A 209 -8.30 4.35 14.59
CA TRP A 209 -9.35 3.32 14.63
C TRP A 209 -9.06 2.17 13.64
N ASN A 210 -8.62 2.52 12.43
CA ASN A 210 -8.26 1.51 11.44
C ASN A 210 -7.06 0.64 11.86
N LEU A 211 -6.05 1.25 12.49
CA LEU A 211 -4.91 0.53 13.05
C LEU A 211 -5.30 -0.43 14.19
N LEU A 212 -6.12 0.03 15.13
CA LEU A 212 -6.60 -0.78 16.26
C LEU A 212 -7.44 -1.96 15.77
N ARG A 213 -8.35 -1.74 14.83
CA ARG A 213 -9.17 -2.80 14.25
C ARG A 213 -8.36 -3.86 13.49
N SER A 214 -7.26 -3.45 12.87
CA SER A 214 -6.36 -4.38 12.18
C SER A 214 -5.54 -5.23 13.16
N ALA A 215 -5.18 -4.69 14.32
CA ALA A 215 -4.47 -5.41 15.38
C ALA A 215 -5.34 -6.46 16.05
N ASP A 216 -6.61 -6.16 16.29
CA ASP A 216 -7.57 -7.05 16.95
C ASP A 216 -7.84 -8.32 16.11
N THR A 217 -7.94 -8.16 14.79
CA THR A 217 -8.14 -9.28 13.85
C THR A 217 -6.93 -10.22 13.82
N GLN A 218 -5.72 -9.71 14.01
CA GLN A 218 -4.48 -10.47 13.98
C GLN A 218 -4.23 -11.19 15.32
N GLN A 219 -4.58 -10.58 16.44
CA GLN A 219 -4.51 -11.19 17.77
C GLN A 219 -5.54 -12.31 17.94
N GLY A 220 -6.75 -12.15 17.44
CA GLY A 220 -7.78 -13.20 17.43
C GLY A 220 -7.32 -14.46 16.67
N SER A 221 -6.62 -14.30 15.56
CA SER A 221 -6.06 -15.41 14.78
C SER A 221 -4.89 -16.12 15.48
N ILE A 222 -4.03 -15.39 16.19
CA ILE A 222 -2.89 -15.95 16.95
C ILE A 222 -3.38 -16.68 18.20
N LEU A 223 -4.40 -16.16 18.89
CA LEU A 223 -5.00 -16.84 20.06
C LEU A 223 -5.70 -18.14 19.64
N LEU A 224 -6.38 -18.15 18.50
CA LEU A 224 -7.01 -19.36 17.96
C LEU A 224 -5.98 -20.41 17.52
N SER A 225 -4.83 -20.03 17.01
CA SER A 225 -3.73 -20.96 16.70
C SER A 225 -3.00 -21.44 17.97
N ALA A 226 -2.78 -20.58 18.95
CA ALA A 226 -2.08 -20.94 20.20
C ALA A 226 -2.95 -21.82 21.13
N THR A 227 -4.28 -21.67 21.10
CA THR A 227 -5.20 -22.56 21.84
C THR A 227 -5.42 -23.90 21.14
N GLY A 228 -5.16 -23.98 19.81
CA GLY A 228 -5.19 -25.23 19.06
C GLY A 228 -4.07 -26.22 19.45
N ASP A 229 -2.88 -25.72 19.80
CA ASP A 229 -1.72 -26.56 20.13
C ASP A 229 -1.65 -27.00 21.61
N ALA A 230 -2.39 -26.35 22.52
CA ALA A 230 -2.35 -26.64 23.95
C ALA A 230 -3.48 -27.57 24.46
N SER A 231 -4.44 -27.95 23.64
CA SER A 231 -5.59 -28.79 24.05
C SER A 231 -5.62 -30.19 23.43
N GLY A 232 -4.50 -30.67 22.98
CA GLY A 232 -4.36 -32.00 22.34
C GLY A 232 -4.44 -33.20 23.28
N SER A 233 -4.98 -33.13 24.50
CA SER A 233 -5.13 -34.36 25.32
C SER A 233 -6.11 -34.21 26.49
N ALA A 234 -7.31 -33.77 26.34
CA ALA A 234 -8.42 -34.12 27.25
C ALA A 234 -9.64 -33.26 26.97
N ARG A 235 -10.45 -33.61 26.03
CA ARG A 235 -11.92 -33.47 26.02
C ARG A 235 -12.48 -33.65 24.61
N ALA A 236 -12.26 -34.81 24.04
CA ALA A 236 -13.03 -35.31 22.92
C ALA A 236 -14.42 -35.74 23.41
N THR A 237 -15.32 -34.79 23.66
CA THR A 237 -16.76 -35.00 23.59
C THR A 237 -17.46 -33.62 23.64
N ALA A 238 -18.26 -33.38 22.63
CA ALA A 238 -19.26 -32.35 22.50
C ALA A 238 -18.81 -30.92 22.16
N ARG A 239 -19.06 -30.56 20.90
CA ARG A 239 -19.13 -29.24 20.27
C ARG A 239 -17.86 -28.74 19.60
N ASP A 240 -17.40 -29.48 18.64
CA ASP A 240 -16.70 -28.88 17.52
C ASP A 240 -17.30 -29.40 16.21
N GLY A 241 -18.31 -28.69 15.77
CA GLY A 241 -18.64 -28.70 14.37
C GLY A 241 -17.49 -28.00 13.64
N GLU A 242 -16.46 -28.76 13.25
CA GLU A 242 -15.62 -28.42 12.12
C GLU A 242 -16.54 -27.86 11.05
N ARG A 243 -16.55 -26.54 10.87
CA ARG A 243 -17.23 -25.91 9.74
C ARG A 243 -16.47 -26.33 8.50
N LYS A 244 -16.71 -27.57 8.06
CA LYS A 244 -16.50 -27.91 6.65
C LYS A 244 -17.09 -26.76 5.84
N PRO A 245 -16.33 -26.14 4.94
CA PRO A 245 -16.89 -25.14 4.05
C PRO A 245 -18.20 -25.71 3.51
N PRO A 246 -19.31 -24.97 3.48
CA PRO A 246 -20.56 -25.49 2.99
C PRO A 246 -20.33 -26.12 1.62
N GLU A 247 -20.96 -27.22 1.30
CA GLU A 247 -20.74 -28.01 0.04
C GLU A 247 -20.71 -27.11 -1.21
N ILE A 248 -21.49 -26.02 -1.17
CA ILE A 248 -21.50 -24.96 -2.20
C ILE A 248 -20.14 -24.26 -2.32
N GLU A 249 -19.45 -24.02 -1.23
CA GLU A 249 -18.16 -23.34 -1.22
C GLU A 249 -17.03 -24.26 -1.73
N GLN A 250 -17.09 -25.54 -1.39
CA GLN A 250 -16.19 -26.56 -1.93
C GLN A 250 -16.42 -26.80 -3.43
N ALA A 251 -17.66 -26.77 -3.89
CA ALA A 251 -18.00 -26.87 -5.32
C ALA A 251 -17.48 -25.65 -6.10
N LEU A 252 -17.61 -24.46 -5.54
CA LEU A 252 -17.10 -23.23 -6.12
C LEU A 252 -15.57 -23.24 -6.19
N LEU A 253 -14.89 -23.69 -5.13
CA LEU A 253 -13.43 -23.82 -5.10
C LEU A 253 -12.94 -24.76 -6.17
N ARG A 254 -13.53 -25.97 -6.28
CA ARG A 254 -13.16 -26.94 -7.33
C ARG A 254 -13.35 -26.39 -8.74
N ARG A 255 -14.44 -25.64 -8.98
CA ARG A 255 -14.71 -25.02 -10.28
C ARG A 255 -13.73 -23.91 -10.59
N LEU A 256 -13.36 -23.10 -9.60
CA LEU A 256 -12.33 -22.06 -9.73
C LEU A 256 -10.96 -22.68 -10.01
N GLU A 257 -10.58 -23.73 -9.30
CA GLU A 257 -9.33 -24.46 -9.53
C GLU A 257 -9.29 -25.09 -10.93
N HIS A 258 -10.40 -25.65 -11.40
CA HIS A 258 -10.50 -26.18 -12.76
C HIS A 258 -10.28 -25.09 -13.82
N LEU A 259 -10.95 -23.95 -13.69
CA LEU A 259 -10.77 -22.80 -14.60
C LEU A 259 -9.32 -22.30 -14.61
N MET A 260 -8.66 -22.30 -13.45
CA MET A 260 -7.28 -21.85 -13.37
C MET A 260 -6.28 -22.89 -13.84
N SER A 261 -6.38 -24.15 -13.43
CA SER A 261 -5.36 -25.17 -13.70
C SER A 261 -5.55 -25.86 -15.06
N VAL A 262 -6.80 -26.11 -15.49
CA VAL A 262 -7.11 -26.82 -16.74
C VAL A 262 -7.34 -25.85 -17.89
N GLU A 263 -8.25 -24.89 -17.73
CA GLU A 263 -8.59 -23.94 -18.79
C GLU A 263 -7.61 -22.78 -18.90
N ARG A 264 -6.71 -22.62 -17.93
CA ARG A 264 -5.68 -21.58 -17.86
C ARG A 264 -6.25 -20.18 -18.08
N ALA A 265 -7.41 -19.92 -17.45
CA ALA A 265 -8.12 -18.65 -17.59
C ALA A 265 -7.25 -17.42 -17.24
N TYR A 266 -6.21 -17.59 -16.39
CA TYR A 266 -5.26 -16.54 -16.03
C TYR A 266 -4.44 -15.99 -17.21
N ARG A 267 -4.35 -16.73 -18.36
CA ARG A 267 -3.68 -16.26 -19.58
C ARG A 267 -4.50 -15.22 -20.34
N ARG A 268 -5.83 -15.20 -20.12
CA ARG A 268 -6.73 -14.30 -20.85
C ARG A 268 -6.37 -12.85 -20.57
N GLU A 269 -6.24 -12.08 -21.64
CA GLU A 269 -5.96 -10.66 -21.57
C GLU A 269 -7.15 -9.93 -20.91
N GLY A 270 -6.84 -9.00 -19.97
CA GLY A 270 -7.88 -8.20 -19.33
C GLY A 270 -8.82 -8.98 -18.41
N LEU A 271 -8.48 -10.19 -17.97
CA LEU A 271 -9.32 -10.96 -17.05
C LEU A 271 -9.56 -10.16 -15.77
N THR A 272 -10.84 -9.90 -15.48
CA THR A 272 -11.29 -9.21 -14.27
C THR A 272 -12.00 -10.18 -13.32
N ILE A 273 -12.06 -9.83 -12.05
CA ILE A 273 -12.82 -10.63 -11.09
C ILE A 273 -14.32 -10.64 -11.42
N GLY A 274 -14.83 -9.55 -12.03
CA GLY A 274 -16.21 -9.46 -12.49
C GLY A 274 -16.49 -10.45 -13.62
N SER A 275 -15.60 -10.55 -14.64
CA SER A 275 -15.75 -11.52 -15.72
C SER A 275 -15.64 -12.96 -15.22
N LEU A 276 -14.70 -13.23 -14.32
CA LEU A 276 -14.52 -14.55 -13.72
C LEU A 276 -15.71 -14.95 -12.82
N SER A 277 -16.28 -14.01 -12.08
CA SER A 277 -17.46 -14.27 -11.24
C SER A 277 -18.72 -14.55 -12.07
N ALA A 278 -18.88 -13.86 -13.21
CA ALA A 278 -19.95 -14.12 -14.17
C ALA A 278 -19.84 -15.52 -14.79
N GLU A 279 -18.63 -15.95 -15.15
CA GLU A 279 -18.34 -17.28 -15.68
C GLU A 279 -18.61 -18.40 -14.66
N LEU A 280 -18.29 -18.14 -13.40
CA LEU A 280 -18.58 -19.05 -12.28
C LEU A 280 -20.07 -19.05 -11.86
N GLY A 281 -20.86 -18.09 -12.33
CA GLY A 281 -22.26 -17.94 -11.97
C GLY A 281 -22.48 -17.50 -10.52
N VAL A 282 -21.53 -16.77 -9.94
CA VAL A 282 -21.61 -16.30 -8.55
C VAL A 282 -21.45 -14.78 -8.46
N PRO A 283 -22.03 -14.15 -7.44
CA PRO A 283 -21.80 -12.72 -7.19
C PRO A 283 -20.31 -12.44 -6.94
N GLU A 284 -19.82 -11.32 -7.47
CA GLU A 284 -18.42 -10.90 -7.36
C GLU A 284 -17.91 -10.87 -5.91
N TYR A 285 -18.74 -10.45 -4.96
CA TYR A 285 -18.34 -10.40 -3.54
C TYR A 285 -18.03 -11.79 -2.96
N ARG A 286 -18.74 -12.84 -3.39
CA ARG A 286 -18.48 -14.23 -2.97
C ARG A 286 -17.15 -14.74 -3.50
N LEU A 287 -16.87 -14.48 -4.79
CA LEU A 287 -15.58 -14.86 -5.38
C LEU A 287 -14.43 -14.10 -4.70
N ARG A 288 -14.61 -12.83 -4.38
CA ARG A 288 -13.64 -12.04 -3.60
C ARG A 288 -13.37 -12.66 -2.23
N GLN A 289 -14.42 -13.05 -1.52
CA GLN A 289 -14.28 -13.67 -0.21
C GLN A 289 -13.53 -15.00 -0.30
N LEU A 290 -13.86 -15.86 -1.28
CA LEU A 290 -13.20 -17.13 -1.48
C LEU A 290 -11.69 -16.95 -1.78
N ILE A 291 -11.32 -16.03 -2.69
CA ILE A 291 -9.94 -15.79 -3.05
C ILE A 291 -9.14 -15.18 -1.88
N ASN A 292 -9.76 -14.31 -1.09
CA ASN A 292 -9.08 -13.64 0.02
C ASN A 292 -9.05 -14.49 1.30
N GLU A 293 -10.22 -14.95 1.77
CA GLU A 293 -10.34 -15.68 3.03
C GLU A 293 -10.06 -17.17 2.86
N GLY A 294 -10.53 -17.76 1.76
CA GLY A 294 -10.34 -19.19 1.48
C GLY A 294 -8.96 -19.53 0.94
N LEU A 295 -8.42 -18.73 0.00
CA LEU A 295 -7.12 -18.97 -0.65
C LEU A 295 -6.00 -18.06 -0.13
N GLY A 296 -6.27 -17.12 0.76
CA GLY A 296 -5.28 -16.26 1.40
C GLY A 296 -4.64 -15.20 0.49
N HIS A 297 -5.21 -14.92 -0.69
CA HIS A 297 -4.65 -13.93 -1.61
C HIS A 297 -5.12 -12.51 -1.28
N ARG A 298 -4.17 -11.59 -1.15
CA ARG A 298 -4.41 -10.19 -0.79
C ARG A 298 -5.27 -9.44 -1.83
N ASN A 299 -5.05 -9.71 -3.12
CA ASN A 299 -5.79 -9.11 -4.22
C ASN A 299 -5.88 -10.07 -5.41
N PHE A 300 -6.75 -9.74 -6.39
CA PHE A 300 -6.98 -10.58 -7.56
C PHE A 300 -5.74 -10.72 -8.46
N ASN A 301 -4.93 -9.67 -8.56
CA ASN A 301 -3.68 -9.73 -9.33
C ASN A 301 -2.65 -10.67 -8.66
N ALA A 302 -2.54 -10.67 -7.33
CA ALA A 302 -1.69 -11.61 -6.61
C ALA A 302 -2.16 -13.07 -6.81
N PHE A 303 -3.48 -13.30 -6.84
CA PHE A 303 -4.06 -14.59 -7.18
C PHE A 303 -3.71 -15.04 -8.60
N LEU A 304 -3.90 -14.18 -9.61
CA LEU A 304 -3.55 -14.49 -10.99
C LEU A 304 -2.03 -14.67 -11.17
N ASN A 305 -1.24 -13.79 -10.58
CA ASN A 305 0.21 -13.83 -10.72
C ASN A 305 0.82 -15.12 -10.16
N ARG A 306 0.23 -15.76 -9.14
CA ARG A 306 0.68 -17.06 -8.66
C ARG A 306 0.68 -18.08 -9.80
N TYR A 307 -0.41 -18.22 -10.54
CA TYR A 307 -0.51 -19.17 -11.67
C TYR A 307 0.42 -18.80 -12.82
N ARG A 308 0.44 -17.50 -13.18
CA ARG A 308 1.27 -16.99 -14.27
C ARG A 308 2.77 -17.19 -14.01
N ILE A 309 3.20 -16.98 -12.77
CA ILE A 309 4.61 -17.16 -12.39
C ILE A 309 4.98 -18.63 -12.35
N GLU A 310 4.12 -19.50 -11.83
CA GLU A 310 4.40 -20.96 -11.85
C GLU A 310 4.52 -21.48 -13.29
N GLU A 311 3.67 -21.03 -14.20
CA GLU A 311 3.79 -21.36 -15.61
C GLU A 311 5.09 -20.84 -16.23
N ALA A 312 5.42 -19.57 -15.97
CA ALA A 312 6.66 -18.97 -16.48
C ALA A 312 7.91 -19.68 -15.91
N LYS A 313 7.89 -20.11 -14.63
CA LYS A 313 8.97 -20.92 -14.04
C LYS A 313 9.15 -22.24 -14.77
N ALA A 314 8.07 -22.93 -15.06
CA ALA A 314 8.11 -24.18 -15.83
C ALA A 314 8.72 -23.96 -17.20
N ALA A 315 8.26 -22.95 -17.96
CA ALA A 315 8.78 -22.61 -19.28
C ALA A 315 10.27 -22.16 -19.25
N LEU A 316 10.69 -21.40 -18.24
CA LEU A 316 12.07 -20.97 -18.08
C LEU A 316 13.02 -22.11 -17.69
N ALA A 317 12.52 -23.15 -17.03
CA ALA A 317 13.30 -24.34 -16.66
C ALA A 317 13.35 -25.39 -17.76
N ASP A 318 12.52 -25.27 -18.78
CA ASP A 318 12.46 -26.21 -19.89
C ASP A 318 13.63 -25.98 -20.88
N ALA A 319 14.43 -27.03 -21.08
CA ALA A 319 15.58 -26.99 -21.99
C ALA A 319 15.17 -26.78 -23.46
N GLU A 320 13.98 -27.23 -23.87
CA GLU A 320 13.45 -27.04 -25.23
C GLU A 320 13.10 -25.58 -25.49
N GLN A 321 12.78 -24.81 -24.43
CA GLN A 321 12.42 -23.39 -24.50
C GLN A 321 13.60 -22.45 -24.17
N ARG A 322 14.84 -22.95 -24.13
CA ARG A 322 16.00 -22.12 -23.73
C ARG A 322 16.21 -20.90 -24.64
N GLU A 323 15.90 -21.00 -25.92
CA GLU A 323 16.05 -19.93 -26.91
C GLU A 323 14.82 -19.01 -26.99
N VAL A 324 13.70 -19.38 -26.34
CA VAL A 324 12.49 -18.55 -26.34
C VAL A 324 12.75 -17.27 -25.53
N PRO A 325 12.49 -16.08 -26.10
CA PRO A 325 12.69 -14.82 -25.38
C PRO A 325 11.87 -14.75 -24.09
N VAL A 326 12.45 -14.19 -23.02
CA VAL A 326 11.75 -14.00 -21.74
C VAL A 326 10.47 -13.19 -21.91
N LEU A 327 10.45 -12.24 -22.84
CA LEU A 327 9.25 -11.48 -23.20
C LEU A 327 8.12 -12.39 -23.71
N THR A 328 8.43 -13.32 -24.59
CA THR A 328 7.44 -14.26 -25.14
C THR A 328 6.85 -15.14 -24.04
N ILE A 329 7.70 -15.70 -23.17
CA ILE A 329 7.24 -16.50 -22.02
C ILE A 329 6.34 -15.67 -21.08
N ALA A 330 6.69 -14.40 -20.86
CA ALA A 330 5.86 -13.52 -20.04
C ALA A 330 4.48 -13.27 -20.65
N MET A 331 4.42 -13.04 -21.98
CA MET A 331 3.17 -12.84 -22.72
C MET A 331 2.31 -14.09 -22.73
N ASP A 332 2.91 -15.26 -23.01
CA ASP A 332 2.24 -16.56 -23.03
C ASP A 332 1.66 -16.92 -21.65
N ALA A 333 2.34 -16.54 -20.57
CA ALA A 333 1.83 -16.66 -19.21
C ALA A 333 0.72 -15.66 -18.85
N GLY A 334 0.38 -14.71 -19.75
CA GLY A 334 -0.72 -13.77 -19.61
C GLY A 334 -0.34 -12.40 -19.02
N PHE A 335 0.95 -12.04 -18.97
CA PHE A 335 1.37 -10.69 -18.65
C PHE A 335 1.29 -9.79 -19.87
N GLN A 336 0.84 -8.55 -19.69
CA GLN A 336 0.72 -7.58 -20.80
C GLN A 336 2.04 -6.85 -21.11
N SER A 337 3.05 -6.94 -20.23
CA SER A 337 4.36 -6.34 -20.45
C SER A 337 5.40 -6.93 -19.50
N VAL A 338 6.68 -6.76 -19.85
CA VAL A 338 7.84 -7.28 -19.08
C VAL A 338 7.98 -6.65 -17.70
N GLY A 339 7.56 -5.39 -17.52
CA GLY A 339 7.72 -4.67 -16.27
C GLY A 339 6.98 -5.31 -15.09
N PRO A 340 5.66 -5.50 -15.17
CA PRO A 340 4.88 -6.25 -14.17
C PRO A 340 5.36 -7.69 -13.99
N PHE A 341 5.72 -8.38 -15.09
CA PHE A 341 6.26 -9.73 -15.03
C PHE A 341 7.54 -9.80 -14.19
N ASN A 342 8.55 -8.98 -14.49
CA ASN A 342 9.82 -8.99 -13.76
C ASN A 342 9.64 -8.70 -12.26
N ARG A 343 8.73 -7.77 -11.91
CA ARG A 343 8.42 -7.48 -10.50
C ARG A 343 7.77 -8.67 -9.80
N ALA A 344 6.73 -9.24 -10.41
CA ALA A 344 6.01 -10.39 -9.85
C ALA A 344 6.92 -11.62 -9.75
N PHE A 345 7.75 -11.86 -10.77
CA PHE A 345 8.69 -12.98 -10.80
C PHE A 345 9.75 -12.86 -9.70
N ARG A 346 10.35 -11.67 -9.57
CA ARG A 346 11.34 -11.41 -8.52
C ARG A 346 10.73 -11.47 -7.10
N ALA A 347 9.50 -11.00 -6.94
CA ALA A 347 8.80 -11.09 -5.66
C ALA A 347 8.49 -12.55 -5.25
N ALA A 348 8.31 -13.46 -6.22
CA ALA A 348 8.01 -14.87 -5.98
C ALA A 348 9.25 -15.76 -5.86
N THR A 349 10.39 -15.38 -6.47
CA THR A 349 11.59 -16.25 -6.60
C THR A 349 12.88 -15.64 -6.06
N ASP A 350 12.86 -14.35 -5.68
CA ASP A 350 14.02 -13.51 -5.33
C ASP A 350 15.07 -13.36 -6.47
N LEU A 351 14.78 -13.91 -7.66
CA LEU A 351 15.65 -13.90 -8.84
C LEU A 351 15.01 -13.16 -10.00
N THR A 352 15.83 -12.66 -10.90
CA THR A 352 15.33 -12.23 -12.22
C THR A 352 14.99 -13.45 -13.09
N PRO A 353 14.06 -13.35 -14.05
CA PRO A 353 13.73 -14.45 -14.94
C PRO A 353 14.94 -15.04 -15.69
N THR A 354 15.90 -14.20 -16.07
CA THR A 354 17.13 -14.62 -16.76
C THR A 354 18.06 -15.38 -15.82
N GLU A 355 18.23 -14.93 -14.58
CA GLU A 355 19.02 -15.62 -13.56
C GLU A 355 18.39 -16.98 -13.22
N PHE A 356 17.06 -17.00 -13.06
CA PHE A 356 16.32 -18.24 -12.80
C PHE A 356 16.52 -19.26 -13.93
N ARG A 357 16.35 -18.84 -15.19
CA ARG A 357 16.59 -19.69 -16.38
C ARG A 357 17.99 -20.29 -16.35
N ARG A 358 19.00 -19.46 -16.14
CA ARG A 358 20.40 -19.91 -16.11
C ARG A 358 20.63 -20.97 -15.04
N LEU A 359 20.11 -20.76 -13.83
CA LEU A 359 20.27 -21.69 -12.71
C LEU A 359 19.48 -23.00 -12.93
N ALA A 360 18.26 -22.92 -13.45
CA ALA A 360 17.41 -24.06 -13.70
C ALA A 360 18.04 -24.98 -14.76
N LEU A 361 18.47 -24.42 -15.87
CA LEU A 361 19.09 -25.18 -16.97
C LEU A 361 20.44 -25.78 -16.58
N ALA A 362 21.26 -25.07 -15.80
CA ALA A 362 22.50 -25.61 -15.25
C ALA A 362 22.27 -26.81 -14.33
N LYS A 363 21.24 -26.76 -13.50
CA LYS A 363 20.84 -27.86 -12.62
C LYS A 363 20.37 -29.08 -13.43
N THR A 364 19.60 -28.86 -14.50
CA THR A 364 19.14 -29.94 -15.37
C THR A 364 20.31 -30.61 -16.11
N ALA A 365 21.29 -29.83 -16.60
CA ALA A 365 22.46 -30.36 -17.26
C ALA A 365 23.37 -31.18 -16.32
N SER A 366 23.43 -30.84 -15.04
CA SER A 366 24.23 -31.59 -14.05
C SER A 366 23.60 -32.92 -13.58
N VAL A 367 22.33 -33.16 -13.89
CA VAL A 367 21.58 -34.36 -13.51
C VAL A 367 21.58 -35.40 -14.63
N LEU A 368 21.92 -35.02 -15.88
CA LEU A 368 22.08 -36.00 -16.95
C LEU A 368 23.44 -36.70 -16.78
N PRO A 369 23.50 -38.05 -16.56
CA PRO A 369 24.75 -38.76 -16.56
C PRO A 369 25.42 -38.66 -17.94
N GLU A 370 26.74 -38.39 -17.98
CA GLU A 370 27.54 -38.52 -19.18
C GLU A 370 27.40 -39.96 -19.68
N GLU A 371 26.52 -40.20 -20.61
CA GLU A 371 26.48 -41.44 -21.38
C GLU A 371 27.75 -41.45 -22.26
N SER A 372 28.75 -42.13 -21.76
CA SER A 372 30.07 -42.37 -22.36
C SER A 372 29.88 -42.86 -23.80
N VAL A 373 30.15 -41.97 -24.77
CA VAL A 373 30.40 -42.36 -26.15
C VAL A 373 31.72 -43.13 -26.19
N HIS A 374 31.64 -44.40 -25.96
CA HIS A 374 32.75 -45.31 -26.24
C HIS A 374 32.63 -45.70 -27.72
N LEU A 375 33.04 -44.79 -28.63
CA LEU A 375 33.34 -45.16 -30.02
C LEU A 375 34.60 -46.03 -30.04
N GLY A 376 34.41 -47.35 -30.05
CA GLY A 376 35.43 -48.34 -30.37
C GLY A 376 35.94 -48.09 -31.77
N ILE A 377 37.09 -47.48 -31.93
CA ILE A 377 37.85 -47.50 -33.16
C ILE A 377 38.51 -48.88 -33.29
N GLY A 378 37.86 -49.78 -34.02
CA GLY A 378 38.43 -51.03 -34.51
C GLY A 378 39.55 -50.69 -35.54
N LYS A 379 40.76 -51.18 -35.24
CA LYS A 379 41.88 -51.16 -36.17
C LYS A 379 41.65 -52.22 -37.24
N PRO A 380 41.82 -51.92 -38.55
CA PRO A 380 41.95 -52.99 -39.54
C PRO A 380 43.38 -53.49 -39.62
N ASP A 381 43.51 -54.79 -39.68
CA ASP A 381 44.71 -55.52 -40.08
C ASP A 381 44.97 -55.29 -41.55
#